data_ae02ea458201f28e40bfb83b9f8bb73f
#
_entry.id   ae02ea458201f28e40bfb83b9f8bb73f
#
_cell.length_a   1.000
_cell.length_b   1.000
_cell.length_c   1.000
_cell.angle_alpha   90.00
_cell.angle_beta   90.00
_cell.angle_gamma   90.00
#
_symmetry.space_group_name_H-M   'P 1'
#
loop_
_entity.id
_entity.type
_entity.pdbx_description
1 polymer ?
#
loop_
_entity_poly.entity_id
_entity_poly.type
_entity_poly.pdbx_seq_one_letter_code
_entity_poly.pdbx_strand_id
1 'polypeptide(L)'
;YMLASAFLSAISVVSAKYIFSVTDFWNAVLWLRIASFSALGALFIPSVRKQFVETFKGMANKIKGLLGFKMIIDFSAMIISGFAVLMGPIYLVSALASSVLPLFVFILASITSVYIPKIVKEDIDKKTILTKTLSIVMIIIGVVFINLS
;
A
#
# COMPACT_ATOMS: atom_id res chain seq x y z
N TYR A 1 -14.89 -11.07 1.87
CA TYR A 1 -14.31 -9.75 2.14
C TYR A 1 -13.17 -9.42 1.18
N MET A 2 -12.22 -10.34 0.89
CA MET A 2 -11.08 -10.07 0.01
C MET A 2 -11.49 -9.70 -1.43
N LEU A 3 -12.46 -10.41 -2.04
CA LEU A 3 -12.96 -10.09 -3.37
C LEU A 3 -13.61 -8.70 -3.43
N ALA A 4 -14.39 -8.34 -2.42
CA ALA A 4 -15.00 -7.02 -2.35
C ALA A 4 -13.94 -5.92 -2.22
N SER A 5 -12.92 -6.12 -1.40
CA SER A 5 -11.79 -5.20 -1.26
C SER A 5 -11.02 -5.06 -2.59
N ALA A 6 -10.74 -6.17 -3.28
CA ALA A 6 -10.07 -6.14 -4.58
C ALA A 6 -10.90 -5.39 -5.64
N PHE A 7 -12.20 -5.61 -5.67
CA PHE A 7 -13.10 -4.92 -6.59
C PHE A 7 -13.16 -3.41 -6.33
N LEU A 8 -13.29 -2.99 -5.07
CA LEU A 8 -13.25 -1.58 -4.68
C LEU A 8 -11.90 -0.93 -5.00
N SER A 9 -10.80 -1.65 -4.78
CA SER A 9 -9.47 -1.19 -5.16
C SER A 9 -9.34 -0.99 -6.67
N ALA A 10 -9.85 -1.91 -7.47
CA ALA A 10 -9.84 -1.79 -8.92
C ALA A 10 -10.62 -0.55 -9.40
N ILE A 11 -11.83 -0.32 -8.86
CA ILE A 11 -12.60 0.89 -9.15
C ILE A 11 -11.80 2.15 -8.78
N SER A 12 -11.17 2.16 -7.61
CA SER A 12 -10.37 3.30 -7.15
C SER A 12 -9.21 3.60 -8.10
N VAL A 13 -8.49 2.58 -8.56
CA VAL A 13 -7.35 2.74 -9.47
C VAL A 13 -7.78 3.23 -10.85
N VAL A 14 -8.89 2.69 -11.39
CA VAL A 14 -9.46 3.14 -12.67
C VAL A 14 -9.95 4.59 -12.58
N SER A 15 -10.64 4.94 -11.49
CA SER A 15 -11.09 6.32 -11.25
C SER A 15 -9.92 7.30 -11.13
N ALA A 16 -8.84 6.90 -10.45
CA ALA A 16 -7.63 7.72 -10.36
C ALA A 16 -7.01 7.95 -11.74
N LYS A 17 -6.92 6.93 -12.60
CA LYS A 17 -6.43 7.09 -13.98
C LYS A 17 -7.27 8.06 -14.77
N TYR A 18 -8.58 7.99 -14.66
CA TYR A 18 -9.49 8.92 -15.32
C TYR A 18 -9.23 10.37 -14.86
N ILE A 19 -9.09 10.59 -13.53
CA ILE A 19 -8.79 11.92 -12.98
C ILE A 19 -7.46 12.45 -13.53
N PHE A 20 -6.41 11.61 -13.58
CA PHE A 20 -5.11 11.98 -14.15
C PHE A 20 -5.18 12.29 -15.66
N SER A 21 -6.15 11.72 -16.40
CA SER A 21 -6.29 11.97 -17.84
C SER A 21 -7.02 13.28 -18.17
N VAL A 22 -7.87 13.76 -17.27
CA VAL A 22 -8.71 14.96 -17.50
C VAL A 22 -8.26 16.19 -16.72
N THR A 23 -7.32 16.02 -15.78
CA THR A 23 -6.86 17.10 -14.90
C THR A 23 -5.33 17.12 -14.84
N ASP A 24 -4.73 18.30 -14.62
CA ASP A 24 -3.30 18.40 -14.38
C ASP A 24 -2.85 17.53 -13.21
N PHE A 25 -1.66 16.93 -13.33
CA PHE A 25 -1.13 15.96 -12.37
C PHE A 25 -1.20 16.46 -10.91
N TRP A 26 -0.75 17.69 -10.66
CA TRP A 26 -0.72 18.23 -9.30
C TRP A 26 -2.12 18.49 -8.74
N ASN A 27 -3.03 18.96 -9.59
CA ASN A 27 -4.43 19.11 -9.21
C ASN A 27 -5.07 17.75 -8.90
N ALA A 28 -4.83 16.74 -9.71
CA ALA A 28 -5.32 15.38 -9.47
C ALA A 28 -4.81 14.84 -8.14
N VAL A 29 -3.50 14.99 -7.85
CA VAL A 29 -2.89 14.59 -6.56
C VAL A 29 -3.55 15.31 -5.38
N LEU A 30 -3.80 16.62 -5.50
CA LEU A 30 -4.47 17.40 -4.44
C LEU A 30 -5.90 16.90 -4.20
N TRP A 31 -6.69 16.71 -5.24
CA TRP A 31 -8.06 16.22 -5.11
C TRP A 31 -8.14 14.83 -4.52
N LEU A 32 -7.26 13.91 -4.92
CA LEU A 32 -7.17 12.58 -4.35
C LEU A 32 -6.80 12.62 -2.85
N ARG A 33 -5.96 13.57 -2.44
CA ARG A 33 -5.65 13.77 -1.01
C ARG A 33 -6.82 14.37 -0.24
N ILE A 34 -7.50 15.36 -0.79
CA ILE A 34 -8.72 15.94 -0.18
C ILE A 34 -9.77 14.84 0.00
N ALA A 35 -9.97 14.00 -1.01
CA ALA A 35 -10.90 12.88 -0.91
C ALA A 35 -10.48 11.89 0.21
N SER A 36 -9.19 11.65 0.41
CA SER A 36 -8.69 10.80 1.51
C SER A 36 -8.98 11.39 2.89
N PHE A 37 -9.07 12.71 3.03
CA PHE A 37 -9.49 13.36 4.27
C PHE A 37 -10.96 13.11 4.62
N SER A 38 -11.78 12.63 3.69
CA SER A 38 -13.16 12.24 4.00
C SER A 38 -13.24 11.16 5.08
N ALA A 39 -12.20 10.32 5.20
CA ALA A 39 -12.08 9.33 6.27
C ALA A 39 -12.03 9.98 7.68
N LEU A 40 -11.59 11.25 7.79
CA LEU A 40 -11.67 12.01 9.05
C LEU A 40 -13.13 12.28 9.46
N GLY A 41 -14.08 12.17 8.54
CA GLY A 41 -15.50 12.20 8.86
C GLY A 41 -15.91 11.16 9.91
N ALA A 42 -15.21 10.04 9.99
CA ALA A 42 -15.43 9.05 11.04
C ALA A 42 -15.17 9.59 12.46
N LEU A 43 -14.37 10.65 12.62
CA LEU A 43 -14.12 11.30 13.90
C LEU A 43 -15.32 12.12 14.42
N PHE A 44 -16.33 12.37 13.58
CA PHE A 44 -17.60 12.94 14.05
C PHE A 44 -18.41 11.94 14.88
N ILE A 45 -18.12 10.65 14.78
CA ILE A 45 -18.72 9.62 15.62
C ILE A 45 -18.05 9.69 17.01
N PRO A 46 -18.79 10.01 18.11
CA PRO A 46 -18.20 10.25 19.42
C PRO A 46 -17.37 9.07 19.95
N SER A 47 -17.82 7.85 19.69
CA SER A 47 -17.12 6.62 20.10
C SER A 47 -15.76 6.48 19.43
N VAL A 48 -15.68 6.73 18.11
CA VAL A 48 -14.43 6.67 17.33
C VAL A 48 -13.47 7.76 17.77
N ARG A 49 -13.99 8.99 17.94
CA ARG A 49 -13.19 10.13 18.42
C ARG A 49 -12.57 9.86 19.79
N LYS A 50 -13.34 9.32 20.74
CA LYS A 50 -12.85 8.99 22.09
C LYS A 50 -11.71 7.97 22.03
N GLN A 51 -11.91 6.87 21.30
CA GLN A 51 -10.88 5.84 21.12
C GLN A 51 -9.63 6.40 20.45
N PHE A 52 -9.79 7.22 19.41
CA PHE A 52 -8.67 7.83 18.72
C PHE A 52 -7.83 8.72 19.65
N VAL A 53 -8.49 9.61 20.41
CA VAL A 53 -7.81 10.53 21.32
C VAL A 53 -7.11 9.78 22.46
N GLU A 54 -7.75 8.78 23.04
CA GLU A 54 -7.16 7.96 24.11
C GLU A 54 -5.93 7.19 23.60
N THR A 55 -6.06 6.54 22.44
CA THR A 55 -4.95 5.82 21.80
C THR A 55 -3.79 6.77 21.50
N PHE A 56 -4.08 7.92 20.90
CA PHE A 56 -3.04 8.89 20.53
C PHE A 56 -2.34 9.49 21.74
N LYS A 57 -3.07 9.79 22.83
CA LYS A 57 -2.48 10.28 24.08
C LYS A 57 -1.60 9.23 24.76
N GLY A 58 -2.05 7.96 24.78
CA GLY A 58 -1.29 6.85 25.37
C GLY A 58 -0.08 6.39 24.54
N MET A 59 0.05 6.88 23.31
CA MET A 59 1.12 6.44 22.40
C MET A 59 2.46 7.09 22.76
N ALA A 60 3.52 6.26 22.84
CA ALA A 60 4.88 6.73 23.10
C ALA A 60 5.38 7.68 22.00
N ASN A 61 6.17 8.70 22.36
CA ASN A 61 6.69 9.69 21.41
C ASN A 61 7.48 9.06 20.25
N LYS A 62 8.18 7.95 20.51
CA LYS A 62 8.89 7.18 19.48
C LYS A 62 7.94 6.66 18.41
N ILE A 63 6.76 6.18 18.80
CA ILE A 63 5.74 5.66 17.87
C ILE A 63 5.11 6.81 17.08
N LYS A 64 4.88 7.98 17.71
CA LYS A 64 4.39 9.18 17.01
C LYS A 64 5.37 9.64 15.94
N GLY A 65 6.69 9.62 16.25
CA GLY A 65 7.73 9.90 15.26
C GLY A 65 7.75 8.94 14.10
N LEU A 66 7.60 7.64 14.38
CA LEU A 66 7.52 6.59 13.35
C LEU A 66 6.29 6.77 12.44
N LEU A 67 5.14 7.15 13.01
CA LEU A 67 3.94 7.47 12.23
C LEU A 67 4.15 8.69 11.32
N GLY A 68 4.81 9.74 11.81
CA GLY A 68 5.16 10.90 10.99
C GLY A 68 6.08 10.52 9.82
N PHE A 69 7.11 9.72 10.10
CA PHE A 69 8.01 9.20 9.06
C PHE A 69 7.26 8.34 8.01
N LYS A 70 6.37 7.47 8.48
CA LYS A 70 5.49 6.68 7.58
C LYS A 70 4.67 7.58 6.66
N MET A 71 4.11 8.69 7.18
CA MET A 71 3.31 9.61 6.36
C MET A 71 4.14 10.25 5.22
N ILE A 72 5.40 10.58 5.49
CA ILE A 72 6.31 11.13 4.45
C ILE A 72 6.58 10.08 3.38
N ILE A 73 6.85 8.83 3.78
CA ILE A 73 7.05 7.72 2.82
C ILE A 73 5.78 7.48 1.99
N ASP A 74 4.61 7.42 2.62
CA ASP A 74 3.34 7.20 1.92
C ASP A 74 3.06 8.33 0.91
N PHE A 75 3.37 9.57 1.27
CA PHE A 75 3.22 10.70 0.36
C PHE A 75 4.15 10.60 -0.84
N SER A 76 5.41 10.27 -0.61
CA SER A 76 6.38 10.08 -1.69
C SER A 76 6.01 8.91 -2.61
N ALA A 77 5.58 7.79 -2.02
CA ALA A 77 5.13 6.62 -2.76
C ALA A 77 3.89 6.93 -3.63
N MET A 78 2.97 7.76 -3.12
CA MET A 78 1.79 8.19 -3.87
C MET A 78 2.17 9.03 -5.09
N ILE A 79 3.12 9.96 -4.96
CA ILE A 79 3.58 10.77 -6.09
C ILE A 79 4.20 9.87 -7.17
N ILE A 80 5.12 8.98 -6.77
CA ILE A 80 5.78 8.05 -7.69
C ILE A 80 4.77 7.13 -8.38
N SER A 81 3.83 6.57 -7.60
CA SER A 81 2.76 5.72 -8.14
C SER A 81 1.84 6.49 -9.10
N GLY A 82 1.51 7.74 -8.77
CA GLY A 82 0.72 8.62 -9.64
C GLY A 82 1.39 8.87 -10.98
N PHE A 83 2.69 9.14 -11.00
CA PHE A 83 3.46 9.27 -12.25
C PHE A 83 3.48 7.95 -13.04
N ALA A 84 3.66 6.82 -12.38
CA ALA A 84 3.62 5.52 -13.05
C ALA A 84 2.27 5.26 -13.72
N VAL A 85 1.16 5.56 -13.04
CA VAL A 85 -0.21 5.43 -13.57
C VAL A 85 -0.45 6.40 -14.72
N LEU A 86 0.11 7.61 -14.67
CA LEU A 86 -0.01 8.59 -15.74
C LEU A 86 0.70 8.11 -17.01
N MET A 87 1.94 7.64 -16.89
CA MET A 87 2.80 7.29 -18.01
C MET A 87 2.54 5.89 -18.58
N GLY A 88 2.05 4.96 -17.77
CA GLY A 88 1.90 3.55 -18.18
C GLY A 88 0.45 3.11 -18.34
N PRO A 89 0.24 1.97 -19.03
CA PRO A 89 -1.06 1.31 -19.04
C PRO A 89 -1.41 0.81 -17.64
N ILE A 90 -2.62 1.13 -17.19
CA ILE A 90 -3.05 0.93 -15.81
C ILE A 90 -2.97 -0.53 -15.34
N TYR A 91 -3.33 -1.46 -16.24
CA TYR A 91 -3.27 -2.89 -15.95
C TYR A 91 -1.83 -3.36 -15.69
N LEU A 92 -0.86 -2.85 -16.44
CA LEU A 92 0.55 -3.19 -16.27
C LEU A 92 1.11 -2.62 -14.97
N VAL A 93 0.84 -1.35 -14.69
CA VAL A 93 1.28 -0.69 -13.44
C VAL A 93 0.71 -1.41 -12.22
N SER A 94 -0.59 -1.75 -12.25
CA SER A 94 -1.25 -2.45 -11.16
C SER A 94 -0.72 -3.88 -11.00
N ALA A 95 -0.50 -4.61 -12.10
CA ALA A 95 0.06 -5.95 -12.07
C ALA A 95 1.48 -5.96 -11.50
N LEU A 96 2.35 -5.04 -11.93
CA LEU A 96 3.70 -4.90 -11.41
C LEU A 96 3.70 -4.53 -9.92
N ALA A 97 2.90 -3.55 -9.51
CA ALA A 97 2.81 -3.15 -8.11
C ALA A 97 2.35 -4.33 -7.22
N SER A 98 1.34 -5.09 -7.67
CA SER A 98 0.82 -6.23 -6.94
C SER A 98 1.82 -7.40 -6.85
N SER A 99 2.69 -7.57 -7.85
CA SER A 99 3.69 -8.65 -7.89
C SER A 99 4.91 -8.33 -7.06
N VAL A 100 5.36 -7.08 -7.12
CA VAL A 100 6.61 -6.65 -6.50
C VAL A 100 6.44 -6.39 -5.01
N LEU A 101 5.25 -5.93 -4.59
CA LEU A 101 4.96 -5.65 -3.18
C LEU A 101 5.17 -6.87 -2.26
N PRO A 102 4.64 -8.07 -2.54
CA PRO A 102 4.86 -9.24 -1.69
C PRO A 102 6.34 -9.62 -1.57
N LEU A 103 7.13 -9.43 -2.66
CA LEU A 103 8.55 -9.69 -2.66
C LEU A 103 9.30 -8.75 -1.71
N PHE A 104 9.05 -7.45 -1.80
CA PHE A 104 9.65 -6.48 -0.88
C PHE A 104 9.22 -6.70 0.57
N VAL A 105 7.94 -6.99 0.80
CA VAL A 105 7.44 -7.31 2.15
C VAL A 105 8.16 -8.54 2.70
N PHE A 106 8.34 -9.58 1.90
CA PHE A 106 9.05 -10.79 2.31
C PHE A 106 10.52 -10.51 2.64
N ILE A 107 11.24 -9.75 1.79
CA ILE A 107 12.64 -9.38 2.04
C ILE A 107 12.75 -8.56 3.32
N LEU A 108 11.93 -7.51 3.48
CA LEU A 108 11.96 -6.65 4.65
C LEU A 108 11.57 -7.40 5.93
N ALA A 109 10.56 -8.26 5.88
CA ALA A 109 10.16 -9.07 7.02
C ALA A 109 11.26 -10.06 7.42
N SER A 110 11.93 -10.69 6.44
CA SER A 110 13.07 -11.59 6.70
C SER A 110 14.23 -10.83 7.34
N ILE A 111 14.60 -9.68 6.81
CA ILE A 111 15.65 -8.82 7.39
C ILE A 111 15.26 -8.40 8.81
N THR A 112 14.03 -7.93 9.01
CA THR A 112 13.56 -7.47 10.33
C THR A 112 13.50 -8.62 11.34
N SER A 113 13.11 -9.82 10.91
CA SER A 113 13.10 -11.01 11.76
C SER A 113 14.49 -11.41 12.25
N VAL A 114 15.52 -11.21 11.43
CA VAL A 114 16.92 -11.48 11.82
C VAL A 114 17.44 -10.41 12.79
N TYR A 115 17.19 -9.12 12.52
CA TYR A 115 17.73 -8.03 13.33
C TYR A 115 16.90 -7.71 14.58
N ILE A 116 15.59 -7.91 14.53
CA ILE A 116 14.66 -7.56 15.62
C ILE A 116 13.62 -8.68 15.84
N PRO A 117 14.04 -9.86 16.30
CA PRO A 117 13.17 -11.04 16.44
C PRO A 117 12.03 -10.85 17.45
N LYS A 118 12.09 -9.80 18.29
CA LYS A 118 11.04 -9.48 19.26
C LYS A 118 9.80 -8.82 18.67
N ILE A 119 9.92 -8.22 17.47
CA ILE A 119 8.82 -7.47 16.84
C ILE A 119 8.13 -8.30 15.77
N VAL A 120 8.89 -9.01 14.96
CA VAL A 120 8.38 -9.84 13.87
C VAL A 120 8.94 -11.24 14.05
N LYS A 121 8.10 -12.17 14.51
CA LYS A 121 8.39 -13.60 14.44
C LYS A 121 7.78 -14.12 13.14
N GLU A 122 8.55 -14.15 12.09
CA GLU A 122 8.15 -14.85 10.90
C GLU A 122 8.65 -16.31 11.01
N ASP A 123 7.76 -17.27 10.78
CA ASP A 123 8.14 -18.67 10.70
C ASP A 123 9.04 -18.86 9.46
N ILE A 124 10.35 -18.84 9.71
CA ILE A 124 11.40 -19.06 8.69
C ILE A 124 11.60 -20.57 8.52
N ASP A 125 10.52 -21.33 8.48
CA ASP A 125 10.62 -22.75 8.15
C ASP A 125 10.87 -22.91 6.65
N LYS A 126 11.72 -23.89 6.28
CA LYS A 126 12.10 -24.18 4.89
C LYS A 126 10.88 -24.35 3.98
N LYS A 127 9.83 -24.97 4.48
CA LYS A 127 8.58 -25.16 3.75
C LYS A 127 7.86 -23.83 3.45
N THR A 128 7.82 -22.95 4.43
CA THR A 128 7.18 -21.62 4.30
C THR A 128 7.96 -20.74 3.32
N ILE A 129 9.29 -20.75 3.41
CA ILE A 129 10.16 -20.03 2.45
C ILE A 129 9.95 -20.55 1.04
N LEU A 130 9.97 -21.87 0.85
CA LEU A 130 9.78 -22.48 -0.48
C LEU A 130 8.42 -22.10 -1.09
N THR A 131 7.36 -22.20 -0.30
CA THR A 131 6.00 -21.86 -0.77
C THR A 131 5.88 -20.38 -1.13
N LYS A 132 6.42 -19.47 -0.31
CA LYS A 132 6.41 -18.02 -0.58
C LYS A 132 7.23 -17.70 -1.84
N THR A 133 8.42 -18.26 -1.96
CA THR A 133 9.28 -18.07 -3.15
C THR A 133 8.61 -18.59 -4.42
N LEU A 134 8.01 -19.78 -4.37
CA LEU A 134 7.29 -20.34 -5.52
C LEU A 134 6.11 -19.45 -5.94
N SER A 135 5.34 -18.94 -4.97
CA SER A 135 4.24 -18.02 -5.25
C SER A 135 4.72 -16.73 -5.92
N ILE A 136 5.82 -16.15 -5.45
CA ILE A 136 6.41 -14.94 -6.05
C ILE A 136 6.86 -15.22 -7.49
N VAL A 137 7.53 -16.35 -7.73
CA VAL A 137 7.98 -16.75 -9.07
C VAL A 137 6.79 -16.91 -10.01
N MET A 138 5.72 -17.56 -9.56
CA MET A 138 4.49 -17.71 -10.37
C MET A 138 3.84 -16.36 -10.71
N ILE A 139 3.82 -15.41 -9.77
CA ILE A 139 3.31 -14.06 -10.02
C ILE A 139 4.16 -13.34 -11.07
N ILE A 140 5.50 -13.41 -10.95
CA ILE A 140 6.42 -12.78 -11.92
C ILE A 140 6.23 -13.38 -13.31
N ILE A 141 6.12 -14.70 -13.42
CA ILE A 141 5.85 -15.38 -14.70
C ILE A 141 4.53 -14.89 -15.28
N GLY A 142 3.46 -14.79 -14.48
CA GLY A 142 2.17 -14.27 -14.92
C GLY A 142 2.26 -12.85 -15.48
N VAL A 143 3.01 -11.97 -14.82
CA VAL A 143 3.23 -10.57 -15.28
C VAL A 143 4.01 -10.54 -16.59
N VAL A 144 5.03 -11.38 -16.74
CA VAL A 144 5.80 -11.49 -17.99
C VAL A 144 4.89 -11.93 -19.15
N PHE A 145 4.04 -12.93 -18.93
CA PHE A 145 3.07 -13.36 -19.95
C PHE A 145 2.10 -12.25 -20.37
N ILE A 146 1.59 -11.47 -19.42
CA ILE A 146 0.70 -10.34 -19.71
C ILE A 146 1.43 -9.26 -20.55
N ASN A 147 2.74 -9.10 -20.36
CA ASN A 147 3.52 -8.08 -21.08
C ASN A 147 3.97 -8.53 -22.47
N LEU A 148 3.96 -9.84 -22.75
CA LEU A 148 4.32 -10.39 -24.06
C LEU A 148 3.11 -10.61 -24.98
N SER A 149 1.91 -10.49 -24.46
CA SER A 149 0.65 -10.56 -25.18
C SER A 149 0.18 -9.20 -25.67
#